data_fc99dfe32d4b78cc86c055c45b5ebaee
#
_entry.id   fc99dfe32d4b78cc86c055c45b5ebaee
#
_cell.length_a   1.000
_cell.length_b   1.000
_cell.length_c   1.000
_cell.angle_alpha   90.00
_cell.angle_beta   90.00
_cell.angle_gamma   90.00
#
_symmetry.space_group_name_H-M   'P 1'
#
loop_
_entity.id
_entity.type
_entity.pdbx_description
1 polymer ?
#
loop_
_entity_poly.entity_id
_entity_poly.type
_entity_poly.pdbx_seq_one_letter_code
_entity_poly.pdbx_strand_id
1 'polypeptide(L)'
;LAGSSAASDVYKRQANTPNIYKEWLTAGKKNIEVTSEVIKEENGSVTLNFKQNLLNGDAKLLQTYHIYSNGAIQVINDFKALKGINPKNILLRGHKAKLPKGTHSNIYKFGNEFILPKDYQIATWYGRGPEESYLDRKSSANIGLFKNNINDLFTLYARPQENGNRSEIRWVEFSKINGVSLIFASPESLNFSASHFKTSDLDSGPYKKTTQSHVRLLTPREEVYLNIDGFISGVGGVNSWGALPRKEYLLPYKDYYYTYWMIPKSN
;
A
#
# COMPACT_ATOMS: atom_id res chain seq x y z
N LEU A 1 -6.72 5.50 13.03
CA LEU A 1 -6.44 6.39 11.90
C LEU A 1 -5.19 5.89 11.20
N ALA A 2 -5.35 5.59 9.92
CA ALA A 2 -4.34 4.99 9.09
C ALA A 2 -3.10 5.87 9.00
N GLY A 3 -1.97 5.33 9.44
CA GLY A 3 -0.69 5.87 9.04
C GLY A 3 -0.52 5.65 7.54
N SER A 4 -0.12 6.68 6.79
CA SER A 4 0.31 6.51 5.41
C SER A 4 1.54 5.62 5.40
N SER A 5 1.38 4.36 5.11
CA SER A 5 2.51 3.52 4.82
C SER A 5 2.89 3.69 3.35
N ALA A 6 3.84 4.56 3.08
CA ALA A 6 4.61 4.44 1.85
C ALA A 6 5.38 3.11 1.99
N ALA A 7 4.75 2.03 1.59
CA ALA A 7 5.26 0.72 1.89
C ALA A 7 6.44 0.37 0.99
N SER A 8 7.43 -0.15 1.61
CA SER A 8 8.73 -0.50 1.07
C SER A 8 8.90 -2.01 0.90
N ASP A 9 7.84 -2.80 0.96
CA ASP A 9 7.97 -4.23 1.23
C ASP A 9 8.38 -5.09 0.05
N VAL A 10 8.00 -4.71 -1.15
CA VAL A 10 8.23 -5.51 -2.36
C VAL A 10 9.71 -5.77 -2.66
N TYR A 11 10.60 -4.89 -2.21
CA TYR A 11 12.04 -4.99 -2.55
C TYR A 11 12.97 -5.29 -1.38
N LYS A 12 12.46 -5.46 -0.19
CA LYS A 12 13.28 -5.65 1.02
C LYS A 12 14.20 -6.85 0.98
N ARG A 13 13.98 -7.79 0.07
CA ARG A 13 14.67 -9.08 0.08
C ARG A 13 15.52 -9.40 -1.10
N GLN A 14 15.61 -8.51 -2.04
CA GLN A 14 16.63 -8.69 -3.04
C GLN A 14 17.98 -8.52 -2.36
N ALA A 15 18.74 -9.58 -2.31
CA ALA A 15 19.93 -9.74 -1.48
C ALA A 15 20.97 -8.61 -1.56
N ASN A 16 20.83 -7.68 -2.50
CA ASN A 16 21.84 -6.73 -2.89
C ASN A 16 21.43 -5.26 -2.88
N THR A 17 20.18 -4.91 -2.50
CA THR A 17 19.71 -3.53 -2.61
C THR A 17 19.07 -2.90 -1.36
N PRO A 18 19.23 -3.42 -0.15
CA PRO A 18 18.45 -2.96 1.01
C PRO A 18 18.73 -1.50 1.44
N ASN A 19 19.90 -0.96 1.12
CA ASN A 19 20.29 0.35 1.64
C ASN A 19 19.65 1.53 0.91
N ILE A 20 19.29 1.38 -0.35
CA ILE A 20 18.77 2.47 -1.19
C ILE A 20 17.34 2.81 -0.81
N TYR A 21 16.60 1.80 -0.47
CA TYR A 21 15.17 1.92 -0.16
C TYR A 21 14.89 2.21 1.32
N LYS A 22 15.95 2.25 2.11
CA LYS A 22 15.89 2.53 3.54
C LYS A 22 15.28 3.90 3.83
N GLU A 23 15.40 4.84 2.91
CA GLU A 23 14.79 6.16 3.05
C GLU A 23 13.26 6.07 3.18
N TRP A 24 12.59 5.23 2.37
CA TRP A 24 11.13 5.06 2.43
C TRP A 24 10.68 4.28 3.67
N LEU A 25 11.50 3.34 4.15
CA LEU A 25 11.25 2.65 5.42
C LEU A 25 11.22 3.60 6.61
N THR A 26 11.96 4.69 6.52
CA THR A 26 12.12 5.67 7.58
C THR A 26 11.31 6.93 7.33
N ALA A 27 10.95 7.23 6.08
CA ALA A 27 10.26 8.46 5.70
C ALA A 27 8.94 8.65 6.45
N GLY A 28 8.21 7.56 6.73
CA GLY A 28 6.97 7.60 7.49
C GLY A 28 7.11 7.31 9.00
N LYS A 29 8.33 7.14 9.52
CA LYS A 29 8.56 6.71 10.91
C LYS A 29 9.43 7.64 11.74
N LYS A 30 10.24 8.47 11.12
CA LYS A 30 11.19 9.36 11.81
C LYS A 30 10.98 10.82 11.39
N ASN A 31 10.92 11.71 12.39
CA ASN A 31 10.85 13.16 12.19
C ASN A 31 9.72 13.60 11.26
N ILE A 32 8.55 12.94 11.38
CA ILE A 32 7.36 13.41 10.68
C ILE A 32 6.80 14.56 11.47
N GLU A 33 6.92 15.74 10.92
CA GLU A 33 6.13 16.86 11.37
C GLU A 33 4.75 16.72 10.72
N VAL A 34 3.75 16.41 11.54
CA VAL A 34 2.36 16.32 11.10
C VAL A 34 1.61 17.52 11.64
N THR A 35 1.07 18.32 10.75
CA THR A 35 0.10 19.36 11.13
C THR A 35 -1.29 18.91 10.73
N SER A 36 -2.29 19.16 11.56
CA SER A 36 -3.68 18.84 11.30
C SER A 36 -4.55 20.08 11.38
N GLU A 37 -5.56 20.13 10.53
CA GLU A 37 -6.56 21.17 10.48
C GLU A 37 -7.94 20.51 10.38
N VAL A 38 -8.91 21.05 11.13
CA VAL A 38 -10.30 20.61 11.12
C VAL A 38 -11.17 21.77 10.66
N ILE A 39 -11.89 21.58 9.56
CA ILE A 39 -12.81 22.56 9.00
C ILE A 39 -14.22 21.99 9.10
N LYS A 40 -15.12 22.69 9.80
CA LYS A 40 -16.54 22.35 9.85
C LYS A 40 -17.26 23.14 8.76
N GLU A 41 -17.99 22.46 7.91
CA GLU A 41 -18.75 23.06 6.83
C GLU A 41 -20.17 23.37 7.29
N GLU A 42 -20.80 24.38 6.69
CA GLU A 42 -22.20 24.79 7.01
C GLU A 42 -23.23 23.69 6.73
N ASN A 43 -22.92 22.79 5.77
CA ASN A 43 -23.78 21.65 5.40
C ASN A 43 -23.66 20.45 6.37
N GLY A 44 -22.95 20.62 7.49
CA GLY A 44 -22.74 19.57 8.50
C GLY A 44 -21.65 18.55 8.14
N SER A 45 -20.93 18.73 7.04
CA SER A 45 -19.72 17.92 6.75
C SER A 45 -18.50 18.43 7.52
N VAL A 46 -17.48 17.59 7.63
CA VAL A 46 -16.22 17.94 8.28
C VAL A 46 -15.07 17.58 7.36
N THR A 47 -14.17 18.53 7.16
CA THR A 47 -12.92 18.31 6.43
C THR A 47 -11.75 18.23 7.40
N LEU A 48 -10.97 17.16 7.32
CA LEU A 48 -9.74 16.97 8.07
C LEU A 48 -8.56 16.98 7.09
N ASN A 49 -7.60 17.87 7.32
CA ASN A 49 -6.37 17.94 6.55
C ASN A 49 -5.18 17.52 7.42
N PHE A 50 -4.37 16.59 6.91
CA PHE A 50 -3.11 16.17 7.51
C PHE A 50 -1.97 16.46 6.56
N LYS A 51 -1.05 17.34 6.95
CA LYS A 51 0.14 17.69 6.18
C LYS A 51 1.36 17.04 6.83
N GLN A 52 2.13 16.32 6.04
CA GLN A 52 3.30 15.60 6.49
C GLN A 52 4.52 16.01 5.66
N ASN A 53 5.61 16.40 6.34
CA ASN A 53 6.89 16.59 5.69
C ASN A 53 7.66 15.26 5.68
N LEU A 54 8.01 14.79 4.50
CA LEU A 54 8.72 13.53 4.27
C LEU A 54 10.13 13.81 3.74
N LEU A 55 11.04 12.83 3.90
CA LEU A 55 12.40 12.91 3.36
C LEU A 55 13.13 14.20 3.75
N ASN A 56 13.02 14.62 5.02
CA ASN A 56 13.60 15.87 5.54
C ASN A 56 13.15 17.13 4.78
N GLY A 57 11.93 17.15 4.25
CA GLY A 57 11.35 18.26 3.51
C GLY A 57 11.55 18.20 1.99
N ASP A 58 12.14 17.14 1.47
CA ASP A 58 12.24 16.93 0.02
C ASP A 58 10.93 16.42 -0.61
N ALA A 59 10.00 15.93 0.21
CA ALA A 59 8.65 15.59 -0.21
C ALA A 59 7.60 16.03 0.82
N LYS A 60 6.36 16.19 0.36
CA LYS A 60 5.18 16.44 1.20
C LYS A 60 4.07 15.45 0.87
N LEU A 61 3.31 15.09 1.88
CA LEU A 61 2.06 14.37 1.72
C LEU A 61 0.94 15.20 2.36
N LEU A 62 -0.09 15.48 1.57
CA LEU A 62 -1.36 16.03 2.06
C LEU A 62 -2.40 14.92 1.97
N GLN A 63 -3.02 14.61 3.12
CA GLN A 63 -4.17 13.71 3.19
C GLN A 63 -5.38 14.53 3.63
N THR A 64 -6.44 14.48 2.84
CA THR A 64 -7.70 15.16 3.13
C THR A 64 -8.80 14.11 3.29
N TYR A 65 -9.58 14.26 4.34
CA TYR A 65 -10.78 13.45 4.61
C TYR A 65 -11.98 14.38 4.65
N HIS A 66 -12.89 14.22 3.67
CA HIS A 66 -14.20 14.87 3.71
C HIS A 66 -15.21 13.88 4.28
N ILE A 67 -15.69 14.17 5.47
CA ILE A 67 -16.64 13.32 6.22
C ILE A 67 -18.02 13.91 6.07
N TYR A 68 -18.94 13.16 5.49
CA TYR A 68 -20.31 13.57 5.21
C TYR A 68 -21.27 13.09 6.29
N SER A 69 -22.41 13.76 6.42
CA SER A 69 -23.43 13.47 7.43
C SER A 69 -24.03 12.06 7.32
N ASN A 70 -24.00 11.46 6.13
CA ASN A 70 -24.43 10.07 5.89
C ASN A 70 -23.35 9.01 6.25
N GLY A 71 -22.23 9.44 6.84
CA GLY A 71 -21.11 8.56 7.21
C GLY A 71 -20.14 8.22 6.07
N ALA A 72 -20.40 8.64 4.83
CA ALA A 72 -19.45 8.49 3.75
C ALA A 72 -18.22 9.38 3.97
N ILE A 73 -17.05 8.89 3.58
CA ILE A 73 -15.79 9.63 3.72
C ILE A 73 -15.08 9.59 2.37
N GLN A 74 -14.81 10.76 1.80
CA GLN A 74 -13.88 10.88 0.68
C GLN A 74 -12.46 11.02 1.24
N VAL A 75 -11.55 10.22 0.76
CA VAL A 75 -10.12 10.27 1.11
C VAL A 75 -9.33 10.71 -0.11
N ILE A 76 -8.54 11.75 0.05
CA ILE A 76 -7.67 12.31 -0.98
C ILE A 76 -6.23 12.19 -0.49
N ASN A 77 -5.36 11.65 -1.32
CA ASN A 77 -3.93 11.54 -1.05
C ASN A 77 -3.16 12.28 -2.15
N ASP A 78 -2.44 13.32 -1.76
CA ASP A 78 -1.65 14.16 -2.67
C ASP A 78 -0.18 14.19 -2.20
N PHE A 79 0.67 13.46 -2.92
CA PHE A 79 2.11 13.41 -2.68
C PHE A 79 2.83 14.34 -3.65
N LYS A 80 3.67 15.22 -3.12
CA LYS A 80 4.50 16.16 -3.88
C LYS A 80 5.97 15.87 -3.70
N ALA A 81 6.65 15.62 -4.80
CA ALA A 81 8.10 15.55 -4.89
C ALA A 81 8.66 16.97 -5.07
N LEU A 82 9.15 17.59 -3.98
CA LEU A 82 9.54 19.01 -3.99
C LEU A 82 10.98 19.22 -4.44
N LYS A 83 11.89 18.36 -3.98
CA LYS A 83 13.32 18.42 -4.25
C LYS A 83 13.88 17.04 -4.56
N GLY A 84 15.00 17.03 -5.26
CA GLY A 84 15.61 15.79 -5.68
C GLY A 84 15.01 15.25 -6.98
N ILE A 85 15.69 14.28 -7.54
CA ILE A 85 15.27 13.60 -8.78
C ILE A 85 15.36 12.10 -8.62
N ASN A 86 14.59 11.37 -9.39
CA ASN A 86 14.76 9.95 -9.52
C ASN A 86 15.95 9.66 -10.44
N PRO A 87 16.97 8.93 -9.98
CA PRO A 87 18.18 8.72 -10.77
C PRO A 87 17.88 7.87 -12.00
N LYS A 88 18.30 8.34 -13.17
CA LYS A 88 18.05 7.69 -14.46
C LYS A 88 18.75 6.32 -14.61
N ASN A 89 19.91 6.15 -13.98
CA ASN A 89 20.74 4.94 -14.08
C ASN A 89 21.48 4.69 -12.75
N ILE A 90 20.83 4.08 -11.81
CA ILE A 90 21.54 3.54 -10.66
C ILE A 90 21.89 2.09 -10.98
N LEU A 91 23.17 1.82 -11.23
CA LEU A 91 23.73 0.48 -11.14
C LEU A 91 23.71 0.08 -9.64
N LEU A 92 22.59 -0.46 -9.21
CA LEU A 92 22.36 -0.88 -7.84
C LEU A 92 23.02 -2.24 -7.62
N ARG A 93 24.35 -2.30 -7.65
CA ARG A 93 25.07 -3.52 -7.35
C ARG A 93 25.66 -3.48 -5.95
N GLY A 94 25.17 -4.37 -5.09
CA GLY A 94 25.75 -4.71 -3.82
C GLY A 94 25.24 -3.91 -2.60
N HIS A 95 25.57 -4.43 -1.41
CA HIS A 95 25.13 -3.90 -0.10
C HIS A 95 25.65 -2.49 0.23
N LYS A 96 26.57 -1.95 -0.56
CA LYS A 96 27.18 -0.62 -0.35
C LYS A 96 26.64 0.45 -1.30
N ALA A 97 25.67 0.12 -2.14
CA ALA A 97 25.09 1.11 -3.04
C ALA A 97 24.44 2.25 -2.24
N LYS A 98 24.78 3.47 -2.60
CA LYS A 98 24.20 4.70 -2.03
C LYS A 98 23.54 5.49 -3.13
N LEU A 99 22.46 6.14 -2.80
CA LEU A 99 21.86 7.12 -3.69
C LEU A 99 22.81 8.32 -3.83
N PRO A 100 23.02 8.85 -5.05
CA PRO A 100 23.71 10.11 -5.22
C PRO A 100 23.01 11.23 -4.45
N LYS A 101 23.79 12.24 -4.03
CA LYS A 101 23.22 13.41 -3.35
C LYS A 101 22.15 14.08 -4.23
N GLY A 102 21.02 14.44 -3.62
CA GLY A 102 19.92 15.08 -4.34
C GLY A 102 19.11 14.11 -5.21
N THR A 103 19.17 12.81 -4.94
CA THR A 103 18.32 11.82 -5.62
C THR A 103 17.54 10.98 -4.60
N HIS A 104 16.35 10.53 -5.01
CA HIS A 104 15.49 9.63 -4.24
C HIS A 104 15.19 8.37 -5.04
N SER A 105 15.07 7.25 -4.35
CA SER A 105 14.73 5.97 -4.97
C SER A 105 13.29 5.96 -5.47
N ASN A 106 12.95 4.94 -6.26
CA ASN A 106 11.56 4.69 -6.63
C ASN A 106 10.69 4.49 -5.40
N ILE A 107 9.44 4.92 -5.49
CA ILE A 107 8.38 4.58 -4.53
C ILE A 107 7.92 3.14 -4.83
N TYR A 108 7.57 2.38 -3.82
CA TYR A 108 7.12 1.01 -4.01
C TYR A 108 5.63 0.88 -4.00
N LYS A 109 5.02 1.62 -3.09
CA LYS A 109 3.61 1.54 -2.81
C LYS A 109 3.17 2.88 -2.24
N PHE A 110 2.07 3.40 -2.73
CA PHE A 110 1.46 4.63 -2.22
C PHE A 110 -0.01 4.38 -1.96
N GLY A 111 -0.33 4.24 -0.68
CA GLY A 111 -1.65 3.84 -0.22
C GLY A 111 -1.89 4.07 1.26
N ASN A 112 -3.03 3.61 1.72
CA ASN A 112 -3.46 3.66 3.11
C ASN A 112 -3.62 2.25 3.68
N GLU A 113 -3.12 2.02 4.88
CA GLU A 113 -3.34 0.80 5.66
C GLU A 113 -4.47 1.01 6.66
N PHE A 114 -5.38 0.05 6.76
CA PHE A 114 -6.47 0.00 7.71
C PHE A 114 -6.42 -1.29 8.52
N ILE A 115 -6.97 -1.23 9.71
CA ILE A 115 -7.21 -2.41 10.52
C ILE A 115 -8.71 -2.53 10.73
N LEU A 116 -9.29 -3.60 10.22
CA LEU A 116 -10.70 -3.91 10.43
C LEU A 116 -10.86 -4.95 11.56
N PRO A 117 -11.95 -4.88 12.32
CA PRO A 117 -12.30 -5.92 13.29
C PRO A 117 -12.38 -7.30 12.64
N LYS A 118 -12.15 -8.34 13.42
CA LYS A 118 -12.11 -9.74 12.98
C LYS A 118 -13.38 -10.27 12.33
N ASP A 119 -14.50 -9.65 12.57
CA ASP A 119 -15.80 -10.02 12.04
C ASP A 119 -16.04 -9.58 10.58
N TYR A 120 -15.15 -8.77 10.00
CA TYR A 120 -15.10 -8.50 8.56
C TYR A 120 -14.40 -9.66 7.84
N GLN A 121 -15.17 -10.66 7.44
CA GLN A 121 -14.61 -11.92 6.94
C GLN A 121 -14.71 -12.11 5.43
N ILE A 122 -15.48 -11.28 4.74
CA ILE A 122 -15.79 -11.45 3.33
C ILE A 122 -15.35 -10.21 2.57
N ALA A 123 -14.66 -10.41 1.46
CA ALA A 123 -14.38 -9.38 0.47
C ALA A 123 -15.12 -9.68 -0.84
N THR A 124 -15.85 -8.68 -1.36
CA THR A 124 -16.49 -8.72 -2.69
C THR A 124 -15.93 -7.56 -3.49
N TRP A 125 -15.46 -7.79 -4.72
CA TRP A 125 -14.86 -6.71 -5.51
C TRP A 125 -15.15 -6.82 -6.99
N TYR A 126 -15.11 -5.66 -7.66
CA TYR A 126 -15.10 -5.58 -9.12
C TYR A 126 -13.75 -5.04 -9.57
N GLY A 127 -12.99 -5.86 -10.26
CA GLY A 127 -11.63 -5.62 -10.70
C GLY A 127 -10.95 -6.89 -11.13
N ARG A 128 -9.61 -6.95 -11.07
CA ARG A 128 -8.88 -8.19 -11.40
C ARG A 128 -8.98 -9.22 -10.29
N GLY A 129 -9.11 -10.48 -10.72
CA GLY A 129 -9.21 -11.62 -9.83
C GLY A 129 -9.45 -12.94 -10.60
N PRO A 130 -9.77 -14.02 -9.88
CA PRO A 130 -9.79 -14.15 -8.40
C PRO A 130 -8.39 -14.14 -7.79
N GLU A 131 -7.36 -14.48 -8.61
CA GLU A 131 -5.96 -14.58 -8.18
C GLU A 131 -5.34 -13.20 -7.87
N GLU A 132 -4.24 -13.20 -7.11
CA GLU A 132 -3.48 -11.98 -6.92
C GLU A 132 -2.92 -11.45 -8.24
N SER A 133 -2.80 -10.13 -8.32
CA SER A 133 -2.31 -9.45 -9.52
C SER A 133 -1.52 -8.21 -9.18
N TYR A 134 -0.46 -7.94 -9.97
CA TYR A 134 0.44 -6.80 -9.86
C TYR A 134 0.67 -6.20 -11.24
N LEU A 135 1.24 -4.99 -11.35
CA LEU A 135 1.45 -4.34 -12.65
C LEU A 135 2.19 -5.21 -13.67
N ASP A 136 3.18 -5.96 -13.20
CA ASP A 136 4.02 -6.84 -14.01
C ASP A 136 3.60 -8.32 -13.96
N ARG A 137 2.51 -8.65 -13.26
CA ARG A 137 2.01 -10.01 -13.10
C ARG A 137 0.49 -10.01 -12.95
N LYS A 138 -0.22 -9.91 -14.07
CA LYS A 138 -1.69 -9.83 -14.07
C LYS A 138 -2.38 -10.61 -15.19
N SER A 139 -1.63 -11.36 -15.99
CA SER A 139 -2.18 -12.06 -17.17
C SER A 139 -3.18 -13.17 -16.81
N SER A 140 -3.04 -13.77 -15.62
CA SER A 140 -3.97 -14.81 -15.13
C SER A 140 -5.23 -14.24 -14.48
N ALA A 141 -5.24 -12.94 -14.13
CA ALA A 141 -6.35 -12.31 -13.43
C ALA A 141 -7.23 -11.51 -14.40
N ASN A 142 -8.45 -11.95 -14.62
CA ASN A 142 -9.42 -11.26 -15.48
C ASN A 142 -10.19 -10.19 -14.70
N ILE A 143 -10.76 -9.23 -15.42
CA ILE A 143 -11.71 -8.27 -14.82
C ILE A 143 -13.05 -8.98 -14.64
N GLY A 144 -13.59 -8.90 -13.43
CA GLY A 144 -14.87 -9.53 -13.09
C GLY A 144 -15.36 -9.13 -11.70
N LEU A 145 -16.51 -9.69 -11.33
CA LEU A 145 -17.05 -9.61 -9.97
C LEU A 145 -16.66 -10.88 -9.22
N PHE A 146 -15.96 -10.70 -8.11
CA PHE A 146 -15.46 -11.81 -7.29
C PHE A 146 -15.87 -11.64 -5.84
N LYS A 147 -15.92 -12.77 -5.13
CA LYS A 147 -16.22 -12.82 -3.69
C LYS A 147 -15.42 -13.94 -3.05
N ASN A 148 -14.69 -13.64 -1.99
CA ASN A 148 -13.90 -14.61 -1.23
C ASN A 148 -13.91 -14.29 0.26
N ASN A 149 -13.58 -15.31 1.07
CA ASN A 149 -13.18 -15.06 2.46
C ASN A 149 -11.81 -14.38 2.51
N ILE A 150 -11.57 -13.59 3.54
CA ILE A 150 -10.29 -12.91 3.74
C ILE A 150 -9.13 -13.91 3.81
N ASN A 151 -9.32 -15.07 4.43
CA ASN A 151 -8.31 -16.12 4.51
C ASN A 151 -7.85 -16.61 3.13
N ASP A 152 -8.75 -16.63 2.15
CA ASP A 152 -8.49 -17.14 0.80
C ASP A 152 -7.83 -16.09 -0.10
N LEU A 153 -7.70 -14.85 0.37
CA LEU A 153 -6.99 -13.79 -0.35
C LEU A 153 -5.47 -13.90 -0.22
N PHE A 154 -4.99 -14.62 0.77
CA PHE A 154 -3.58 -14.80 1.04
C PHE A 154 -2.97 -15.90 0.16
N THR A 155 -1.89 -15.59 -0.56
CA THR A 155 -1.18 -16.55 -1.40
C THR A 155 -0.08 -17.24 -0.59
N LEU A 156 -0.07 -18.58 -0.59
CA LEU A 156 0.85 -19.39 0.21
C LEU A 156 2.24 -19.51 -0.45
N TYR A 157 2.99 -18.42 -0.44
CA TYR A 157 4.42 -18.47 -0.78
C TYR A 157 5.24 -19.03 0.38
N ALA A 158 6.29 -19.79 0.07
CA ALA A 158 7.18 -20.33 1.10
C ALA A 158 7.74 -19.26 2.03
N ARG A 159 8.00 -18.06 1.50
CA ARG A 159 8.44 -16.87 2.24
C ARG A 159 7.69 -15.66 1.69
N PRO A 160 6.51 -15.39 2.20
CA PRO A 160 5.69 -14.28 1.71
C PRO A 160 6.33 -12.93 2.07
N GLN A 161 6.05 -11.95 1.25
CA GLN A 161 6.41 -10.54 1.45
C GLN A 161 5.18 -9.69 1.11
N GLU A 162 5.21 -8.95 -0.02
CA GLU A 162 3.99 -8.42 -0.60
C GLU A 162 3.11 -9.59 -1.02
N ASN A 163 1.83 -9.56 -0.68
CA ASN A 163 0.97 -10.71 -0.83
C ASN A 163 -0.48 -10.30 -1.05
N GLY A 164 -1.15 -11.05 -1.90
CA GLY A 164 -2.59 -11.00 -2.02
C GLY A 164 -3.15 -9.73 -2.67
N ASN A 165 -2.34 -8.95 -3.39
CA ASN A 165 -2.83 -7.75 -4.05
C ASN A 165 -3.79 -8.08 -5.20
N ARG A 166 -4.86 -7.30 -5.34
CA ARG A 166 -5.79 -7.27 -6.49
C ARG A 166 -5.69 -5.90 -7.12
N SER A 167 -5.37 -5.87 -8.41
CA SER A 167 -5.18 -4.63 -9.15
C SER A 167 -6.39 -4.25 -10.01
N GLU A 168 -6.40 -3.01 -10.47
CA GLU A 168 -7.45 -2.47 -11.34
C GLU A 168 -8.86 -2.61 -10.74
N ILE A 169 -8.97 -2.37 -9.42
CA ILE A 169 -10.21 -2.45 -8.65
C ILE A 169 -10.99 -1.14 -8.83
N ARG A 170 -12.29 -1.22 -9.14
CA ARG A 170 -13.20 -0.07 -9.14
C ARG A 170 -13.84 0.12 -7.78
N TRP A 171 -14.15 -0.99 -7.13
CA TRP A 171 -14.63 -1.01 -5.77
C TRP A 171 -14.35 -2.35 -5.10
N VAL A 172 -14.27 -2.33 -3.79
CA VAL A 172 -14.22 -3.50 -2.92
C VAL A 172 -15.09 -3.26 -1.68
N GLU A 173 -15.90 -4.24 -1.33
CA GLU A 173 -16.76 -4.27 -0.15
C GLU A 173 -16.22 -5.32 0.83
N PHE A 174 -15.92 -4.89 2.04
CA PHE A 174 -15.63 -5.78 3.16
C PHE A 174 -16.88 -5.91 4.02
N SER A 175 -17.36 -7.12 4.23
CA SER A 175 -18.62 -7.37 4.94
C SER A 175 -18.44 -8.31 6.12
N LYS A 176 -19.26 -8.04 7.14
CA LYS A 176 -19.51 -8.94 8.26
C LYS A 176 -20.58 -9.96 7.89
N ILE A 177 -20.63 -11.05 8.63
CA ILE A 177 -21.67 -12.09 8.44
C ILE A 177 -23.07 -11.51 8.69
N ASN A 178 -23.21 -10.54 9.59
CA ASN A 178 -24.50 -9.88 9.92
C ASN A 178 -24.94 -8.82 8.89
N GLY A 179 -24.23 -8.66 7.77
CA GLY A 179 -24.61 -7.79 6.68
C GLY A 179 -24.09 -6.35 6.75
N VAL A 180 -23.50 -5.92 7.87
CA VAL A 180 -22.81 -4.62 7.92
C VAL A 180 -21.57 -4.67 7.06
N SER A 181 -21.33 -3.66 6.25
CA SER A 181 -20.19 -3.62 5.36
C SER A 181 -19.57 -2.22 5.21
N LEU A 182 -18.36 -2.20 4.68
CA LEU A 182 -17.60 -1.01 4.32
C LEU A 182 -17.12 -1.15 2.89
N ILE A 183 -17.51 -0.21 2.04
CA ILE A 183 -17.14 -0.17 0.62
C ILE A 183 -16.02 0.85 0.42
N PHE A 184 -15.00 0.46 -0.32
CA PHE A 184 -13.99 1.35 -0.87
C PHE A 184 -14.20 1.43 -2.39
N ALA A 185 -14.39 2.63 -2.93
CA ALA A 185 -14.66 2.85 -4.35
C ALA A 185 -13.90 4.07 -4.87
N SER A 186 -13.47 4.02 -6.13
CA SER A 186 -12.79 5.16 -6.76
C SER A 186 -13.26 5.35 -8.20
N PRO A 187 -13.29 6.59 -8.69
CA PRO A 187 -13.49 6.85 -10.12
C PRO A 187 -12.35 6.32 -10.99
N GLU A 188 -11.16 6.19 -10.39
CA GLU A 188 -10.00 5.56 -10.99
C GLU A 188 -9.78 4.15 -10.42
N SER A 189 -8.88 3.39 -11.01
CA SER A 189 -8.58 2.06 -10.48
C SER A 189 -7.72 2.14 -9.22
N LEU A 190 -8.04 1.29 -8.25
CA LEU A 190 -7.27 1.07 -7.03
C LEU A 190 -6.59 -0.30 -7.06
N ASN A 191 -5.80 -0.53 -6.04
CA ASN A 191 -5.32 -1.85 -5.64
C ASN A 191 -5.77 -2.11 -4.21
N PHE A 192 -6.02 -3.37 -3.86
CA PHE A 192 -6.20 -3.73 -2.47
C PHE A 192 -5.51 -5.05 -2.14
N SER A 193 -5.11 -5.20 -0.89
CA SER A 193 -4.79 -6.48 -0.28
C SER A 193 -5.39 -6.54 1.12
N ALA A 194 -5.86 -7.72 1.52
CA ALA A 194 -6.40 -7.94 2.84
C ALA A 194 -5.98 -9.31 3.37
N SER A 195 -5.56 -9.38 4.63
CA SER A 195 -5.15 -10.62 5.27
C SER A 195 -5.16 -10.51 6.79
N HIS A 196 -4.97 -11.63 7.46
CA HIS A 196 -4.76 -11.70 8.91
C HIS A 196 -3.28 -11.54 9.31
N PHE A 197 -2.46 -10.93 8.45
CA PHE A 197 -1.04 -10.70 8.72
C PHE A 197 -0.70 -9.24 8.51
N LYS A 198 0.03 -8.65 9.45
CA LYS A 198 0.70 -7.37 9.22
C LYS A 198 1.82 -7.53 8.21
N THR A 199 2.07 -6.50 7.44
CA THR A 199 3.27 -6.43 6.59
C THR A 199 4.56 -6.78 7.35
N SER A 200 4.67 -6.36 8.62
CA SER A 200 5.83 -6.68 9.46
C SER A 200 5.93 -8.15 9.88
N ASP A 201 4.84 -8.91 9.85
CA ASP A 201 4.85 -10.35 10.11
C ASP A 201 5.41 -11.11 8.91
N LEU A 202 5.13 -10.61 7.71
CA LEU A 202 5.59 -11.18 6.45
C LEU A 202 7.05 -10.82 6.15
N ASP A 203 7.49 -9.64 6.58
CA ASP A 203 8.82 -9.14 6.31
C ASP A 203 9.53 -8.66 7.58
N SER A 204 10.61 -9.34 7.94
CA SER A 204 11.44 -9.04 9.10
C SER A 204 12.32 -7.79 8.93
N GLY A 205 12.20 -7.06 7.81
CA GLY A 205 12.95 -5.83 7.54
C GLY A 205 14.20 -5.99 6.69
N PRO A 206 15.02 -4.93 6.56
CA PRO A 206 16.10 -4.83 5.57
C PRO A 206 17.29 -5.73 5.84
N TYR A 207 17.41 -6.25 7.03
CA TYR A 207 18.51 -7.16 7.38
C TYR A 207 17.99 -8.59 7.35
N LYS A 208 18.59 -9.43 6.50
CA LYS A 208 18.39 -10.88 6.55
C LYS A 208 18.92 -11.41 7.87
N LYS A 209 18.11 -11.30 8.91
CA LYS A 209 18.31 -12.15 10.08
C LYS A 209 17.84 -13.55 9.69
N THR A 210 18.48 -14.55 10.27
CA THR A 210 18.24 -15.98 10.10
C THR A 210 16.78 -16.43 10.33
N THR A 211 15.92 -15.52 10.76
CA THR A 211 14.52 -15.73 11.17
C THR A 211 13.50 -15.22 10.16
N GLN A 212 13.81 -15.23 8.87
CA GLN A 212 12.77 -14.99 7.88
C GLN A 212 11.70 -16.07 7.99
N SER A 213 10.52 -15.70 8.47
CA SER A 213 9.47 -16.66 8.77
C SER A 213 9.02 -17.37 7.50
N HIS A 214 9.16 -18.68 7.50
CA HIS A 214 8.47 -19.52 6.54
C HIS A 214 6.96 -19.38 6.79
N VAL A 215 6.15 -19.42 5.73
CA VAL A 215 4.69 -19.26 5.85
C VAL A 215 4.05 -20.15 6.94
N ARG A 216 4.57 -21.37 7.13
CA ARG A 216 4.12 -22.30 8.18
C ARG A 216 4.40 -21.86 9.61
N LEU A 217 5.25 -20.86 9.79
CA LEU A 217 5.60 -20.29 11.10
C LEU A 217 4.86 -18.99 11.39
N LEU A 218 4.06 -18.52 10.45
CA LEU A 218 3.23 -17.32 10.62
C LEU A 218 2.00 -17.68 11.43
N THR A 219 1.72 -16.87 12.43
CA THR A 219 0.48 -16.96 13.23
C THR A 219 -0.47 -15.88 12.74
N PRO A 220 -1.64 -16.23 12.21
CA PRO A 220 -2.65 -15.25 11.84
C PRO A 220 -3.08 -14.42 13.05
N ARG A 221 -3.32 -13.15 12.84
CA ARG A 221 -3.91 -12.25 13.84
C ARG A 221 -5.44 -12.32 13.77
N GLU A 222 -6.11 -11.82 14.79
CA GLU A 222 -7.57 -11.78 14.77
C GLU A 222 -8.08 -10.71 13.79
N GLU A 223 -7.44 -9.53 13.76
CA GLU A 223 -7.86 -8.41 12.93
C GLU A 223 -7.52 -8.65 11.45
N VAL A 224 -8.21 -7.92 10.59
CA VAL A 224 -7.93 -7.86 9.15
C VAL A 224 -7.07 -6.64 8.85
N TYR A 225 -5.90 -6.85 8.29
CA TYR A 225 -5.00 -5.81 7.80
C TYR A 225 -5.28 -5.58 6.32
N LEU A 226 -5.77 -4.39 6.02
CA LEU A 226 -6.24 -3.98 4.70
C LEU A 226 -5.36 -2.85 4.17
N ASN A 227 -4.90 -2.98 2.93
CA ASN A 227 -4.30 -1.88 2.18
C ASN A 227 -5.23 -1.44 1.05
N ILE A 228 -5.40 -0.14 0.88
CA ILE A 228 -6.05 0.51 -0.24
C ILE A 228 -5.04 1.43 -0.90
N ASP A 229 -4.54 1.03 -2.06
CA ASP A 229 -3.42 1.68 -2.70
C ASP A 229 -3.85 2.29 -4.04
N GLY A 230 -3.48 3.56 -4.25
CA GLY A 230 -3.58 4.19 -5.57
C GLY A 230 -2.52 3.64 -6.52
N PHE A 231 -1.32 3.40 -5.99
CA PHE A 231 -0.18 2.97 -6.80
C PHE A 231 0.60 1.87 -6.08
N ILE A 232 0.96 0.84 -6.83
CA ILE A 232 1.86 -0.24 -6.41
C ILE A 232 2.82 -0.56 -7.56
N SER A 233 4.10 -0.69 -7.25
CA SER A 233 5.12 -1.10 -8.21
C SER A 233 4.97 -2.57 -8.60
N GLY A 234 5.52 -2.97 -9.73
CA GLY A 234 5.71 -4.37 -10.07
C GLY A 234 6.53 -5.10 -9.01
N VAL A 235 6.34 -6.41 -8.90
CA VAL A 235 7.00 -7.26 -7.89
C VAL A 235 8.28 -7.95 -8.40
N GLY A 236 8.54 -7.91 -9.71
CA GLY A 236 9.73 -8.52 -10.31
C GLY A 236 9.72 -10.04 -10.22
N GLY A 237 10.83 -10.63 -9.79
CA GLY A 237 10.94 -12.08 -9.63
C GLY A 237 11.50 -12.79 -10.86
N VAL A 238 12.09 -12.06 -11.81
CA VAL A 238 12.74 -12.64 -13.01
C VAL A 238 14.00 -13.44 -12.67
N ASN A 239 14.61 -13.20 -11.50
CA ASN A 239 15.71 -14.00 -10.97
C ASN A 239 15.85 -13.85 -9.45
N SER A 240 16.71 -14.68 -8.85
CA SER A 240 17.00 -14.70 -7.42
C SER A 240 18.04 -13.65 -6.98
N TRP A 241 18.60 -12.88 -7.90
CA TRP A 241 19.74 -11.99 -7.68
C TRP A 241 19.36 -10.52 -7.48
N GLY A 242 18.07 -10.24 -7.37
CA GLY A 242 17.60 -8.90 -7.09
C GLY A 242 17.38 -8.05 -8.33
N ALA A 243 17.04 -8.63 -9.46
CA ALA A 243 16.60 -7.86 -10.61
C ALA A 243 15.32 -7.08 -10.25
N LEU A 244 15.35 -5.78 -10.50
CA LEU A 244 14.17 -4.94 -10.38
C LEU A 244 13.16 -5.30 -11.47
N PRO A 245 11.88 -5.00 -11.27
CA PRO A 245 10.90 -5.00 -12.34
C PRO A 245 11.38 -4.17 -13.53
N ARG A 246 10.83 -4.42 -14.69
CA ARG A 246 11.08 -3.56 -15.85
C ARG A 246 10.71 -2.12 -15.54
N LYS A 247 11.38 -1.18 -16.22
CA LYS A 247 11.25 0.26 -15.94
C LYS A 247 9.82 0.77 -15.96
N GLU A 248 9.01 0.25 -16.86
CA GLU A 248 7.59 0.58 -17.01
C GLU A 248 6.71 0.20 -15.81
N TYR A 249 7.18 -0.71 -14.97
CA TYR A 249 6.48 -1.19 -13.78
C TYR A 249 7.04 -0.60 -12.47
N LEU A 250 7.97 0.34 -12.57
CA LEU A 250 8.51 1.06 -11.41
C LEU A 250 7.70 2.33 -11.15
N LEU A 251 7.63 2.75 -9.90
CA LEU A 251 7.06 4.04 -9.50
C LEU A 251 8.18 5.03 -9.26
N PRO A 252 8.55 5.89 -10.22
CA PRO A 252 9.62 6.87 -10.04
C PRO A 252 9.26 7.89 -8.96
N TYR A 253 10.26 8.53 -8.36
CA TYR A 253 10.06 9.66 -7.46
C TYR A 253 9.53 10.87 -8.24
N LYS A 254 8.24 11.14 -8.10
CA LYS A 254 7.49 12.23 -8.73
C LYS A 254 6.20 12.49 -7.96
N ASP A 255 5.41 13.45 -8.37
CA ASP A 255 4.08 13.70 -7.82
C ASP A 255 3.14 12.51 -8.08
N TYR A 256 2.31 12.19 -7.07
CA TYR A 256 1.24 11.20 -7.14
C TYR A 256 -0.01 11.73 -6.47
N TYR A 257 -1.15 11.44 -7.08
CA TYR A 257 -2.45 11.81 -6.57
C TYR A 257 -3.42 10.66 -6.77
N TYR A 258 -4.23 10.35 -5.77
CA TYR A 258 -5.38 9.45 -5.90
C TYR A 258 -6.43 9.75 -4.84
N THR A 259 -7.67 9.39 -5.14
CA THR A 259 -8.81 9.57 -4.26
C THR A 259 -9.68 8.33 -4.26
N TYR A 260 -10.37 8.11 -3.15
CA TYR A 260 -11.36 7.07 -3.02
C TYR A 260 -12.40 7.43 -1.96
N TRP A 261 -13.49 6.72 -1.98
CA TRP A 261 -14.57 6.83 -1.03
C TRP A 261 -14.57 5.63 -0.09
N MET A 262 -14.85 5.87 1.18
CA MET A 262 -15.21 4.87 2.18
C MET A 262 -16.70 5.06 2.47
N ILE A 263 -17.50 4.04 2.21
CA ILE A 263 -18.97 4.12 2.30
C ILE A 263 -19.43 3.02 3.24
N PRO A 264 -19.90 3.38 4.46
CA PRO A 264 -20.54 2.41 5.34
C PRO A 264 -21.88 2.00 4.78
N LYS A 265 -22.21 0.73 4.89
CA LYS A 265 -23.49 0.17 4.47
C LYS A 265 -24.03 -0.71 5.59
N SER A 266 -25.23 -0.43 6.04
CA SER A 266 -26.05 -1.30 6.90
C SER A 266 -27.19 -1.87 6.08
N ASN A 267 -27.58 -3.09 6.37
CA ASN A 267 -28.82 -3.68 5.81
C ASN A 267 -30.04 -2.96 6.35
#